data_a9a23f4270960dc825adc7f72ecc3d6d
#
_entry.id   a9a23f4270960dc825adc7f72ecc3d6d
#
_cell.length_a   1.000
_cell.length_b   1.000
_cell.length_c   1.000
_cell.angle_alpha   90.00
_cell.angle_beta   90.00
_cell.angle_gamma   90.00
#
_symmetry.space_group_name_H-M   'P 1'
#
loop_
_entity.id
_entity.type
_entity.pdbx_description
1 polymer ?
#
loop_
_entity_poly.entity_id
_entity_poly.type
_entity_poly.pdbx_seq_one_letter_code
_entity_poly.pdbx_strand_id
1 'polypeptide(L)'
;MKDEAIVCNIGHFDNEIDVASLKNYHWENIKPQVDHITLPSGNKIILLAEGRLVNLGCATGHPSFVMSNSFTNQVLAQIELFNKSDKYAKEVYVLPKHLDEMVARLHLDKIGAKLTKLTKEQADYILSLIHI
;
A
#
# COMPACT_ATOMS: atom_id res chain seq x y z
N MET A 1 23.21 -11.92 9.32
CA MET A 1 22.86 -10.50 9.12
C MET A 1 23.91 -9.63 9.82
N LYS A 2 24.02 -8.37 9.38
CA LYS A 2 24.88 -7.38 10.06
C LYS A 2 24.34 -7.13 11.47
N ASP A 3 25.23 -6.85 12.43
CA ASP A 3 24.83 -6.45 13.77
C ASP A 3 24.00 -5.17 13.73
N GLU A 4 22.97 -5.08 14.60
CA GLU A 4 21.99 -4.00 14.63
C GLU A 4 21.20 -3.80 13.31
N ALA A 5 21.10 -4.84 12.45
CA ALA A 5 20.31 -4.76 11.24
C ALA A 5 18.82 -4.63 11.58
N ILE A 6 18.13 -3.64 10.98
CA ILE A 6 16.70 -3.45 11.14
C ILE A 6 15.96 -4.37 10.16
N VAL A 7 15.01 -5.13 10.69
CA VAL A 7 14.17 -6.08 9.94
C VAL A 7 12.71 -5.67 10.12
N CYS A 8 12.00 -5.50 9.03
CA CYS A 8 10.57 -5.15 9.07
C CYS A 8 9.85 -5.69 7.84
N ASN A 9 8.54 -5.80 7.95
CA ASN A 9 7.64 -6.23 6.90
C ASN A 9 6.66 -5.11 6.55
N ILE A 10 6.36 -4.94 5.27
CA ILE A 10 5.31 -4.05 4.76
C ILE A 10 4.22 -4.82 4.03
N GLY A 11 4.40 -6.12 3.82
CA GLY A 11 3.38 -7.01 3.26
C GLY A 11 2.20 -7.20 4.21
N HIS A 12 1.06 -7.62 3.68
CA HIS A 12 -0.18 -7.74 4.46
C HIS A 12 -0.13 -8.83 5.53
N PHE A 13 0.55 -9.93 5.25
CA PHE A 13 0.69 -11.08 6.17
C PHE A 13 2.07 -11.10 6.82
N ASP A 14 2.12 -11.66 8.02
CA ASP A 14 3.33 -11.80 8.84
C ASP A 14 4.21 -13.00 8.46
N ASN A 15 3.90 -13.68 7.38
CA ASN A 15 4.61 -14.86 6.88
C ASN A 15 5.79 -14.55 5.95
N GLU A 16 6.03 -13.27 5.64
CA GLU A 16 7.19 -12.87 4.83
C GLU A 16 8.50 -12.91 5.61
N ILE A 17 8.43 -12.83 6.93
CA ILE A 17 9.55 -13.04 7.86
C ILE A 17 9.26 -14.30 8.67
N ASP A 18 10.18 -15.25 8.65
CA ASP A 18 10.06 -16.46 9.48
C ASP A 18 10.33 -16.12 10.96
N VAL A 19 9.35 -15.45 11.58
CA VAL A 19 9.39 -15.09 12.99
C VAL A 19 9.32 -16.34 13.88
N ALA A 20 8.71 -17.42 13.38
CA ALA A 20 8.60 -18.68 14.13
C ALA A 20 9.98 -19.27 14.46
N SER A 21 10.93 -19.19 13.54
CA SER A 21 12.31 -19.66 13.77
C SER A 21 13.06 -18.81 14.81
N LEU A 22 12.64 -17.58 15.01
CA LEU A 22 13.28 -16.66 15.96
C LEU A 22 12.79 -16.83 17.40
N LYS A 23 11.68 -17.53 17.63
CA LYS A 23 11.08 -17.71 18.98
C LYS A 23 12.00 -18.34 20.00
N ASN A 24 12.95 -19.15 19.57
CA ASN A 24 13.91 -19.84 20.45
C ASN A 24 15.13 -18.99 20.80
N TYR A 25 15.25 -17.80 20.26
CA TYR A 25 16.34 -16.88 20.55
C TYR A 25 15.98 -15.93 21.70
N HIS A 26 16.97 -15.22 22.20
CA HIS A 26 16.74 -14.24 23.27
C HIS A 26 16.13 -12.98 22.70
N TRP A 27 14.95 -12.62 23.19
CA TRP A 27 14.21 -11.40 22.84
C TRP A 27 14.28 -10.41 23.98
N GLU A 28 14.58 -9.17 23.64
CA GLU A 28 14.59 -8.02 24.54
C GLU A 28 13.71 -6.92 23.95
N ASN A 29 12.56 -6.63 24.59
CA ASN A 29 11.70 -5.55 24.15
C ASN A 29 12.29 -4.20 24.53
N ILE A 30 12.68 -3.39 23.56
CA ILE A 30 13.31 -2.09 23.75
C ILE A 30 12.26 -1.00 23.98
N LYS A 31 11.19 -1.05 23.22
CA LYS A 31 10.00 -0.21 23.32
C LYS A 31 8.84 -0.87 22.60
N PRO A 32 7.60 -0.41 22.77
CA PRO A 32 6.47 -0.99 22.05
C PRO A 32 6.73 -1.18 20.56
N GLN A 33 6.52 -2.41 20.06
CA GLN A 33 6.71 -2.83 18.68
C GLN A 33 8.18 -2.79 18.17
N VAL A 34 9.16 -2.79 19.06
CA VAL A 34 10.60 -2.82 18.71
C VAL A 34 11.33 -3.79 19.63
N ASP A 35 11.82 -4.87 19.07
CA ASP A 35 12.49 -5.94 19.78
C ASP A 35 13.91 -6.16 19.26
N HIS A 36 14.88 -6.31 20.18
CA HIS A 36 16.17 -6.88 19.87
C HIS A 36 16.10 -8.41 19.94
N ILE A 37 16.64 -9.08 18.95
CA ILE A 37 16.75 -10.54 18.94
C ILE A 37 18.23 -10.90 18.79
N THR A 38 18.78 -11.60 19.78
CA THR A 38 20.15 -12.06 19.75
C THR A 38 20.27 -13.35 18.94
N LEU A 39 21.02 -13.31 17.85
CA LEU A 39 21.27 -14.47 17.00
C LEU A 39 22.35 -15.39 17.58
N PRO A 40 22.45 -16.66 17.15
CA PRO A 40 23.51 -17.58 17.59
C PRO A 40 24.93 -17.11 17.32
N SER A 41 25.12 -16.21 16.35
CA SER A 41 26.40 -15.58 16.06
C SER A 41 26.85 -14.55 17.11
N GLY A 42 25.99 -14.18 18.04
CA GLY A 42 26.18 -13.08 18.99
C GLY A 42 25.71 -11.71 18.48
N ASN A 43 25.45 -11.59 17.18
CA ASN A 43 24.87 -10.36 16.61
C ASN A 43 23.43 -10.18 17.06
N LYS A 44 22.99 -8.95 17.16
CA LYS A 44 21.58 -8.59 17.40
C LYS A 44 20.94 -8.09 16.11
N ILE A 45 19.66 -8.37 15.96
CA ILE A 45 18.81 -7.72 14.96
C ILE A 45 17.70 -6.95 15.66
N ILE A 46 17.22 -5.89 15.02
CA ILE A 46 16.09 -5.08 15.50
C ILE A 46 14.88 -5.47 14.67
N LEU A 47 13.94 -6.22 15.28
CA LEU A 47 12.68 -6.59 14.62
C LEU A 47 11.61 -5.57 14.95
N LEU A 48 10.97 -5.02 13.91
CA LEU A 48 9.87 -4.06 14.06
C LEU A 48 8.51 -4.75 13.92
N ALA A 49 7.55 -4.32 14.75
CA ALA A 49 6.16 -4.77 14.77
C ALA A 49 6.01 -6.31 14.84
N GLU A 50 6.99 -7.01 15.43
CA GLU A 50 7.02 -8.48 15.51
C GLU A 50 6.89 -9.17 14.15
N GLY A 51 7.37 -8.55 13.07
CA GLY A 51 7.26 -9.05 11.70
C GLY A 51 5.92 -8.76 11.02
N ARG A 52 4.99 -8.07 11.68
CA ARG A 52 3.71 -7.61 11.11
C ARG A 52 3.90 -6.31 10.33
N LEU A 53 2.82 -5.77 9.77
CA LEU A 53 2.81 -4.50 9.01
C LEU A 53 3.44 -3.36 9.81
N VAL A 54 4.66 -2.96 9.43
CA VAL A 54 5.43 -1.94 10.15
C VAL A 54 4.78 -0.55 10.10
N ASN A 55 4.11 -0.22 9.00
CA ASN A 55 3.42 1.08 8.85
C ASN A 55 2.22 1.23 9.78
N LEU A 56 1.65 0.14 10.27
CA LEU A 56 0.57 0.14 11.27
C LEU A 56 1.11 -0.06 12.69
N GLY A 57 2.08 -0.95 12.86
CA GLY A 57 2.65 -1.26 14.18
C GLY A 57 3.59 -0.17 14.70
N CYS A 58 4.42 0.42 13.85
CA CYS A 58 5.44 1.41 14.23
C CYS A 58 5.15 2.82 13.71
N ALA A 59 4.04 3.03 13.00
CA ALA A 59 3.63 4.32 12.45
C ALA A 59 2.09 4.44 12.47
N THR A 60 1.55 5.49 11.86
CA THR A 60 0.11 5.82 11.89
C THR A 60 -0.67 5.32 10.67
N GLY A 61 -0.02 4.56 9.77
CA GLY A 61 -0.62 4.14 8.51
C GLY A 61 -0.80 5.30 7.52
N HIS A 62 -1.68 5.12 6.53
CA HIS A 62 -2.01 6.16 5.57
C HIS A 62 -3.00 7.18 6.14
N PRO A 63 -2.84 8.48 5.83
CA PRO A 63 -3.82 9.49 6.21
C PRO A 63 -5.21 9.20 5.62
N SER A 64 -6.26 9.54 6.35
CA SER A 64 -7.65 9.33 5.93
C SER A 64 -7.98 9.94 4.58
N PHE A 65 -7.40 11.09 4.25
CA PHE A 65 -7.56 11.74 2.95
C PHE A 65 -7.03 10.87 1.80
N VAL A 66 -5.87 10.23 1.99
CA VAL A 66 -5.29 9.32 0.98
C VAL A 66 -6.17 8.09 0.81
N MET A 67 -6.61 7.49 1.92
CA MET A 67 -7.49 6.31 1.89
C MET A 67 -8.87 6.61 1.31
N SER A 68 -9.36 7.84 1.45
CA SER A 68 -10.62 8.28 0.83
C SER A 68 -10.60 8.11 -0.69
N ASN A 69 -9.46 8.31 -1.36
CA ASN A 69 -9.32 8.06 -2.80
C ASN A 69 -9.57 6.57 -3.13
N SER A 70 -8.96 5.67 -2.36
CA SER A 70 -9.14 4.23 -2.56
C SER A 70 -10.59 3.79 -2.32
N PHE A 71 -11.21 4.29 -1.25
CA PHE A 71 -12.60 3.94 -0.92
C PHE A 71 -13.58 4.49 -1.97
N THR A 72 -13.36 5.70 -2.47
CA THR A 72 -14.18 6.27 -3.54
C THR A 72 -14.06 5.45 -4.82
N ASN A 73 -12.86 5.00 -5.18
CA ASN A 73 -12.66 4.06 -6.30
C ASN A 73 -13.45 2.76 -6.11
N GLN A 74 -13.39 2.17 -4.92
CA GLN A 74 -14.13 0.94 -4.61
C GLN A 74 -15.66 1.14 -4.74
N VAL A 75 -16.18 2.26 -4.25
CA VAL A 75 -17.62 2.58 -4.35
C VAL A 75 -18.02 2.79 -5.80
N LEU A 76 -17.26 3.57 -6.58
CA LEU A 76 -17.54 3.78 -8.01
C LEU A 76 -17.46 2.49 -8.82
N ALA A 77 -16.50 1.60 -8.48
CA ALA A 77 -16.40 0.28 -9.09
C ALA A 77 -17.66 -0.55 -8.86
N GLN A 78 -18.16 -0.59 -7.63
CA GLN A 78 -19.39 -1.32 -7.29
C GLN A 78 -20.60 -0.75 -8.02
N ILE A 79 -20.74 0.58 -8.07
CA ILE A 79 -21.83 1.26 -8.79
C ILE A 79 -21.78 0.94 -10.29
N GLU A 80 -20.60 1.00 -10.89
CA GLU A 80 -20.41 0.69 -12.31
C GLU A 80 -20.80 -0.76 -12.62
N LEU A 81 -20.28 -1.71 -11.86
CA LEU A 81 -20.56 -3.14 -12.06
C LEU A 81 -22.03 -3.48 -11.78
N PHE A 82 -22.63 -2.88 -10.78
CA PHE A 82 -24.03 -3.12 -10.46
C PHE A 82 -24.97 -2.57 -11.53
N ASN A 83 -24.76 -1.33 -11.96
CA ASN A 83 -25.62 -0.66 -12.94
C ASN A 83 -25.46 -1.16 -14.37
N LYS A 84 -24.31 -1.77 -14.67
CA LYS A 84 -23.97 -2.26 -16.04
C LYS A 84 -23.58 -3.73 -16.03
N SER A 85 -24.18 -4.52 -15.16
CA SER A 85 -23.85 -5.93 -14.97
C SER A 85 -23.99 -6.77 -16.26
N ASP A 86 -24.82 -6.34 -17.19
CA ASP A 86 -25.00 -6.93 -18.52
C ASP A 86 -23.77 -6.76 -19.44
N LYS A 87 -22.90 -5.79 -19.16
CA LYS A 87 -21.70 -5.50 -19.94
C LYS A 87 -20.44 -6.18 -19.41
N TYR A 88 -20.51 -6.77 -18.23
CA TYR A 88 -19.38 -7.39 -17.56
C TYR A 88 -19.61 -8.89 -17.37
N ALA A 89 -18.74 -9.71 -17.97
CA ALA A 89 -18.69 -11.14 -17.70
C ALA A 89 -18.04 -11.43 -16.33
N LYS A 90 -17.97 -12.69 -15.92
CA LYS A 90 -17.28 -13.09 -14.68
C LYS A 90 -15.76 -13.16 -14.92
N GLU A 91 -15.14 -12.00 -15.05
CA GLU A 91 -13.73 -11.82 -15.37
C GLU A 91 -13.15 -10.65 -14.61
N VAL A 92 -11.83 -10.47 -14.69
CA VAL A 92 -11.13 -9.31 -14.13
C VAL A 92 -11.09 -8.19 -15.16
N TYR A 93 -11.53 -7.00 -14.79
CA TYR A 93 -11.58 -5.83 -15.66
C TYR A 93 -10.76 -4.70 -15.11
N VAL A 94 -10.14 -3.92 -15.99
CA VAL A 94 -9.68 -2.57 -15.68
C VAL A 94 -10.86 -1.64 -15.95
N LEU A 95 -11.27 -0.92 -14.92
CA LEU A 95 -12.42 -0.01 -15.02
C LEU A 95 -12.14 1.19 -15.95
N PRO A 96 -13.18 1.79 -16.52
CA PRO A 96 -13.04 2.95 -17.39
C PRO A 96 -12.29 4.10 -16.70
N LYS A 97 -11.29 4.66 -17.37
CA LYS A 97 -10.41 5.71 -16.84
C LYS A 97 -11.15 6.95 -16.33
N HIS A 98 -12.33 7.26 -16.89
CA HIS A 98 -13.12 8.41 -16.43
C HIS A 98 -13.57 8.28 -14.96
N LEU A 99 -13.72 7.06 -14.43
CA LEU A 99 -14.03 6.83 -13.01
C LEU A 99 -12.84 7.23 -12.13
N ASP A 100 -11.64 6.89 -12.54
CA ASP A 100 -10.40 7.25 -11.87
C ASP A 100 -10.18 8.77 -11.86
N GLU A 101 -10.42 9.42 -13.01
CA GLU A 101 -10.39 10.88 -13.11
C GLU A 101 -11.46 11.55 -12.24
N MET A 102 -12.62 10.94 -12.08
CA MET A 102 -13.68 11.44 -11.19
C MET A 102 -13.22 11.42 -9.74
N VAL A 103 -12.56 10.36 -9.29
CA VAL A 103 -11.98 10.29 -7.93
C VAL A 103 -10.99 11.43 -7.72
N ALA A 104 -10.08 11.65 -8.68
CA ALA A 104 -9.12 12.74 -8.60
C ALA A 104 -9.82 14.10 -8.49
N ARG A 105 -10.81 14.38 -9.31
CA ARG A 105 -11.57 15.65 -9.29
C ARG A 105 -12.26 15.88 -7.95
N LEU A 106 -12.89 14.85 -7.38
CA LEU A 106 -13.58 14.95 -6.09
C LEU A 106 -12.64 15.29 -4.92
N HIS A 107 -11.36 14.93 -5.02
CA HIS A 107 -10.40 15.11 -3.94
C HIS A 107 -9.50 16.33 -4.11
N LEU A 108 -9.10 16.66 -5.35
CA LEU A 108 -8.13 17.74 -5.62
C LEU A 108 -8.60 19.11 -5.14
N ASP A 109 -9.89 19.41 -5.26
CA ASP A 109 -10.47 20.69 -4.81
C ASP A 109 -10.27 20.90 -3.29
N LYS A 110 -10.24 19.84 -2.49
CA LYS A 110 -10.02 19.91 -1.04
C LYS A 110 -8.63 20.40 -0.66
N ILE A 111 -7.66 20.18 -1.52
CA ILE A 111 -6.26 20.61 -1.32
C ILE A 111 -5.88 21.80 -2.21
N GLY A 112 -6.86 22.44 -2.84
CA GLY A 112 -6.64 23.61 -3.72
C GLY A 112 -5.91 23.28 -5.02
N ALA A 113 -5.86 22.01 -5.42
CA ALA A 113 -5.25 21.57 -6.66
C ALA A 113 -6.29 21.37 -7.77
N LYS A 114 -5.83 21.43 -9.02
CA LYS A 114 -6.68 21.21 -10.20
C LYS A 114 -6.08 20.12 -11.08
N LEU A 115 -6.93 19.24 -11.58
CA LEU A 115 -6.51 18.25 -12.57
C LEU A 115 -6.24 18.96 -13.91
N THR A 116 -5.01 18.86 -14.41
CA THR A 116 -4.61 19.43 -15.69
C THR A 116 -5.36 18.76 -16.84
N LYS A 117 -5.89 19.57 -17.76
CA LYS A 117 -6.43 19.08 -19.00
C LYS A 117 -5.29 19.04 -20.02
N LEU A 118 -4.90 17.84 -20.41
CA LEU A 118 -3.83 17.62 -21.39
C LEU A 118 -4.24 18.16 -22.77
N THR A 119 -3.29 18.74 -23.50
CA THR A 119 -3.44 18.97 -24.95
C THR A 119 -3.44 17.61 -25.68
N LYS A 120 -3.90 17.62 -26.93
CA LYS A 120 -3.87 16.39 -27.74
C LYS A 120 -2.44 15.85 -27.88
N GLU A 121 -1.47 16.71 -28.12
CA GLU A 121 -0.06 16.33 -28.26
C GLU A 121 0.50 15.72 -26.96
N GLN A 122 0.16 16.30 -25.80
CA GLN A 122 0.55 15.74 -24.51
C GLN A 122 -0.09 14.38 -24.24
N ALA A 123 -1.37 14.23 -24.57
CA ALA A 123 -2.06 12.96 -24.41
C ALA A 123 -1.48 11.88 -25.33
N ASP A 124 -1.23 12.20 -26.59
CA ASP A 124 -0.64 11.29 -27.56
C ASP A 124 0.78 10.86 -27.14
N TYR A 125 1.58 11.77 -26.60
CA TYR A 125 2.91 11.47 -26.07
C TYR A 125 2.85 10.52 -24.87
N ILE A 126 1.99 10.77 -23.88
CA ILE A 126 1.85 9.93 -22.70
C ILE A 126 1.33 8.55 -23.06
N LEU A 127 0.35 8.46 -23.96
CA LEU A 127 -0.20 7.17 -24.42
C LEU A 127 0.85 6.34 -25.15
N SER A 128 1.78 6.97 -25.88
CA SER A 128 2.88 6.26 -26.53
C SER A 128 3.86 5.61 -25.56
N LEU A 129 3.96 6.13 -24.32
CA LEU A 129 4.83 5.60 -23.26
C LEU A 129 4.16 4.48 -22.44
N ILE A 130 2.82 4.38 -22.45
CA ILE A 130 2.08 3.37 -21.69
C ILE A 130 2.04 2.02 -22.43
N HIS A 131 2.39 2.00 -23.70
CA HIS A 131 2.38 0.81 -24.58
C HIS A 131 3.77 0.18 -24.79
N ILE A 132 4.75 0.50 -23.95
CA ILE A 132 6.06 -0.16 -23.96
C ILE A 132 6.08 -1.31 -22.96
#